data_159f4e6dea173d9fb181e518c508f8de
#
_entry.id   159f4e6dea173d9fb181e518c508f8de
#
_cell.length_a   1.000
_cell.length_b   1.000
_cell.length_c   1.000
_cell.angle_alpha   90.00
_cell.angle_beta   90.00
_cell.angle_gamma   90.00
#
_symmetry.space_group_name_H-M   'P 1'
#
loop_
_entity.id
_entity.type
_entity.pdbx_description
1 polymer ?
#
loop_
_entity_poly.entity_id
_entity_poly.type
_entity_poly.pdbx_seq_one_letter_code
_entity_poly.pdbx_strand_id
1 'polypeptide(L)'
;MKLLKPTAYFLLLSVLSLTLASCDRDADLYVRKEYVKNDILLTGALNFPPTASPALGKMNIHYNTATKLLTYSISWSGLTGAVTGAAIHGLAPSGFAASPVQNFSTSAITRCATVTTTSCGSISGRLFADGVVVTEENILNGVYYVSLRTAANPAGEIRAQIRF
;
A
#
# COMPACT_ATOMS: atom_id res chain seq x y z
N MET A 1 19.80 37.89 -58.17
CA MET A 1 19.09 36.98 -57.27
C MET A 1 19.05 35.60 -57.89
N LYS A 2 19.83 34.63 -57.40
CA LYS A 2 19.78 33.24 -57.89
C LYS A 2 18.63 32.52 -57.21
N LEU A 3 17.58 32.19 -57.97
CA LEU A 3 16.50 31.33 -57.46
C LEU A 3 17.06 29.94 -57.15
N LEU A 4 16.91 29.49 -55.93
CA LEU A 4 17.22 28.13 -55.54
C LEU A 4 16.33 27.13 -56.36
N LYS A 5 16.96 26.07 -56.85
CA LYS A 5 16.29 25.05 -57.65
C LYS A 5 15.15 24.41 -56.82
N PRO A 6 14.02 24.12 -57.41
CA PRO A 6 12.83 23.58 -56.69
C PRO A 6 13.10 22.28 -55.92
N THR A 7 14.13 21.51 -56.33
CA THR A 7 14.58 20.31 -55.59
C THR A 7 15.13 20.62 -54.19
N ALA A 8 15.74 21.78 -53.98
CA ALA A 8 16.25 22.16 -52.66
C ALA A 8 15.12 22.59 -51.69
N TYR A 9 14.03 23.12 -52.23
CA TYR A 9 12.85 23.50 -51.45
C TYR A 9 12.09 22.26 -50.94
N PHE A 10 11.98 21.21 -51.77
CA PHE A 10 11.37 19.94 -51.36
C PHE A 10 12.15 19.21 -50.28
N LEU A 11 13.48 19.22 -50.36
CA LEU A 11 14.33 18.63 -49.33
C LEU A 11 14.27 19.40 -48.00
N LEU A 12 14.18 20.74 -48.05
CA LEU A 12 14.06 21.56 -46.83
C LEU A 12 12.70 21.35 -46.14
N LEU A 13 11.60 21.19 -46.91
CA LEU A 13 10.30 20.93 -46.39
C LEU A 13 10.16 19.52 -45.76
N SER A 14 10.85 18.53 -46.37
CA SER A 14 10.82 17.15 -45.82
C SER A 14 11.62 17.01 -44.52
N VAL A 15 12.68 17.75 -44.34
CA VAL A 15 13.43 17.76 -43.08
C VAL A 15 12.68 18.50 -41.96
N LEU A 16 11.92 19.54 -42.29
CA LEU A 16 11.13 20.30 -41.33
C LEU A 16 9.91 19.47 -40.83
N SER A 17 9.35 18.59 -41.67
CA SER A 17 8.21 17.73 -41.25
C SER A 17 8.61 16.57 -40.33
N LEU A 18 9.88 16.15 -40.32
CA LEU A 18 10.35 15.10 -39.42
C LEU A 18 10.60 15.58 -37.97
N THR A 19 10.73 16.88 -37.74
CA THR A 19 11.00 17.40 -36.40
C THR A 19 9.74 17.62 -35.54
N LEU A 20 8.55 17.52 -36.12
CA LEU A 20 7.29 17.73 -35.40
C LEU A 20 6.67 16.42 -34.82
N ALA A 21 7.27 15.26 -35.07
CA ALA A 21 6.73 13.97 -34.62
C ALA A 21 7.29 13.48 -33.28
N SER A 22 8.04 14.32 -32.53
CA SER A 22 8.81 13.86 -31.37
C SER A 22 8.30 14.38 -30.01
N CYS A 23 7.06 14.83 -29.88
CA CYS A 23 6.65 15.45 -28.61
C CYS A 23 5.50 14.78 -27.83
N ASP A 24 5.06 13.58 -28.20
CA ASP A 24 3.89 12.96 -27.51
C ASP A 24 4.18 11.68 -26.74
N ARG A 25 5.43 11.34 -26.45
CA ARG A 25 5.75 10.06 -25.79
C ARG A 25 6.07 10.12 -24.30
N ASP A 26 6.30 11.28 -23.73
CA ASP A 26 6.90 11.35 -22.38
C ASP A 26 5.94 11.75 -21.27
N ALA A 27 4.71 12.16 -21.55
CA ALA A 27 3.75 12.56 -20.52
C ALA A 27 3.18 11.35 -19.73
N ASP A 28 3.07 10.18 -20.36
CA ASP A 28 2.53 8.97 -19.71
C ASP A 28 3.57 8.18 -18.90
N LEU A 29 4.85 8.50 -19.02
CA LEU A 29 5.94 7.76 -18.38
C LEU A 29 6.15 8.08 -16.89
N TYR A 30 5.55 9.15 -16.37
CA TYR A 30 5.78 9.61 -15.00
C TYR A 30 4.64 9.30 -14.01
N VAL A 31 3.50 8.83 -14.46
CA VAL A 31 2.43 8.42 -13.53
C VAL A 31 2.69 6.99 -13.09
N ARG A 32 3.24 6.82 -11.90
CA ARG A 32 3.43 5.50 -11.30
C ARG A 32 2.05 4.86 -11.08
N LYS A 33 1.72 3.85 -11.88
CA LYS A 33 0.41 3.18 -11.85
C LYS A 33 0.28 2.19 -10.69
N GLU A 34 1.40 1.73 -10.14
CA GLU A 34 1.43 0.70 -9.09
C GLU A 34 2.49 1.00 -8.05
N TYR A 35 2.14 0.76 -6.80
CA TYR A 35 3.00 0.87 -5.64
C TYR A 35 3.02 -0.47 -4.94
N VAL A 36 4.20 -1.04 -4.76
CA VAL A 36 4.38 -2.34 -4.09
C VAL A 36 5.38 -2.20 -2.96
N LYS A 37 5.05 -2.78 -1.81
CA LYS A 37 5.97 -2.91 -0.69
C LYS A 37 5.76 -4.26 -0.03
N ASN A 38 6.86 -4.98 0.16
CA ASN A 38 6.87 -6.30 0.79
C ASN A 38 7.60 -6.25 2.12
N ASP A 39 7.31 -7.25 2.95
CA ASP A 39 7.97 -7.50 4.23
C ASP A 39 7.94 -6.32 5.21
N ILE A 40 6.87 -5.55 5.20
CA ILE A 40 6.65 -4.50 6.21
C ILE A 40 6.45 -5.19 7.56
N LEU A 41 7.31 -4.89 8.52
CA LEU A 41 7.25 -5.52 9.84
C LEU A 41 6.10 -4.98 10.68
N LEU A 42 5.34 -5.91 11.31
CA LEU A 42 4.41 -5.61 12.39
C LEU A 42 5.09 -6.00 13.71
N THR A 43 5.15 -5.06 14.64
CA THR A 43 5.75 -5.29 15.96
C THR A 43 4.96 -4.58 17.06
N GLY A 44 5.16 -5.04 18.30
CA GLY A 44 4.60 -4.38 19.48
C GLY A 44 5.14 -2.97 19.69
N ALA A 45 6.41 -2.74 19.37
CA ALA A 45 7.06 -1.43 19.51
C ALA A 45 6.42 -0.35 18.61
N LEU A 46 5.82 -0.72 17.49
CA LEU A 46 5.12 0.20 16.59
C LEU A 46 3.69 0.50 17.00
N ASN A 47 3.17 -0.23 18.00
CA ASN A 47 1.81 0.01 18.49
C ASN A 47 1.74 1.32 19.28
N PHE A 48 0.52 1.81 19.56
CA PHE A 48 0.30 2.98 20.39
C PHE A 48 -0.84 2.73 21.39
N PRO A 49 -0.54 2.73 22.69
CA PRO A 49 0.81 2.75 23.26
C PRO A 49 1.63 1.51 22.87
N PRO A 50 2.98 1.58 22.88
CA PRO A 50 3.84 0.44 22.57
C PRO A 50 3.59 -0.74 23.51
N THR A 51 3.71 -1.98 22.99
CA THR A 51 3.61 -3.21 23.78
C THR A 51 4.96 -3.91 23.83
N ALA A 52 5.20 -4.65 24.90
CA ALA A 52 6.38 -5.52 25.05
C ALA A 52 6.18 -6.91 24.42
N SER A 53 5.16 -7.09 23.57
CA SER A 53 4.92 -8.37 22.90
C SER A 53 6.11 -8.77 22.03
N PRO A 54 6.60 -10.00 22.13
CA PRO A 54 7.63 -10.55 21.26
C PRO A 54 7.08 -10.95 19.87
N ALA A 55 5.77 -10.82 19.67
CA ALA A 55 5.11 -11.19 18.43
C ALA A 55 5.64 -10.37 17.25
N LEU A 56 5.77 -11.03 16.12
CA LEU A 56 6.21 -10.44 14.87
C LEU A 56 5.21 -10.78 13.76
N GLY A 57 5.02 -9.83 12.87
CA GLY A 57 4.26 -10.03 11.64
C GLY A 57 4.97 -9.43 10.45
N LYS A 58 4.49 -9.81 9.27
CA LYS A 58 4.89 -9.27 7.97
C LYS A 58 3.67 -8.89 7.17
N MET A 59 3.74 -7.79 6.48
CA MET A 59 2.69 -7.32 5.59
C MET A 59 3.28 -7.02 4.21
N ASN A 60 2.62 -7.53 3.18
CA ASN A 60 2.85 -7.17 1.79
C ASN A 60 1.67 -6.34 1.32
N ILE A 61 1.94 -5.27 0.61
CA ILE A 61 0.92 -4.36 0.08
C ILE A 61 1.17 -4.05 -1.38
N HIS A 62 0.10 -3.91 -2.11
CA HIS A 62 0.09 -3.49 -3.50
C HIS A 62 -1.07 -2.52 -3.74
N TYR A 63 -0.77 -1.31 -4.15
CA TYR A 63 -1.77 -0.31 -4.52
C TYR A 63 -1.72 -0.05 -6.02
N ASN A 64 -2.86 -0.18 -6.68
CA ASN A 64 -3.03 0.12 -8.10
C ASN A 64 -3.87 1.39 -8.25
N THR A 65 -3.28 2.43 -8.85
CA THR A 65 -3.91 3.75 -8.98
C THR A 65 -5.05 3.76 -10.00
N ALA A 66 -5.03 2.87 -11.00
CA ALA A 66 -6.10 2.80 -12.00
C ALA A 66 -7.38 2.17 -11.43
N THR A 67 -7.23 1.13 -10.60
CA THR A 67 -8.36 0.45 -9.97
C THR A 67 -8.72 1.04 -8.60
N LYS A 68 -7.89 1.94 -8.07
CA LYS A 68 -8.01 2.52 -6.71
C LYS A 68 -8.05 1.46 -5.61
N LEU A 69 -7.36 0.35 -5.81
CA LEU A 69 -7.43 -0.81 -4.94
C LEU A 69 -6.09 -1.05 -4.25
N LEU A 70 -6.10 -1.02 -2.92
CA LEU A 70 -5.02 -1.51 -2.09
C LEU A 70 -5.29 -2.97 -1.73
N THR A 71 -4.45 -3.89 -2.18
CA THR A 71 -4.44 -5.28 -1.75
C THR A 71 -3.39 -5.48 -0.67
N TYR A 72 -3.69 -6.34 0.29
CA TYR A 72 -2.76 -6.64 1.38
C TYR A 72 -2.78 -8.14 1.72
N SER A 73 -1.63 -8.62 2.19
CA SER A 73 -1.48 -9.93 2.81
C SER A 73 -0.64 -9.76 4.06
N ILE A 74 -1.14 -10.26 5.18
CA ILE A 74 -0.55 -10.09 6.50
C ILE A 74 -0.38 -11.47 7.11
N SER A 75 0.80 -11.76 7.65
CA SER A 75 1.08 -12.98 8.42
C SER A 75 1.71 -12.59 9.75
N TRP A 76 1.51 -13.42 10.78
CA TRP A 76 2.06 -13.18 12.11
C TRP A 76 2.31 -14.47 12.86
N SER A 77 3.14 -14.38 13.88
CA SER A 77 3.42 -15.46 14.82
C SER A 77 3.79 -14.91 16.19
N GLY A 78 3.62 -15.73 17.22
CA GLY A 78 4.04 -15.42 18.59
C GLY A 78 3.12 -14.42 19.31
N LEU A 79 1.88 -14.20 18.85
CA LEU A 79 0.92 -13.41 19.61
C LEU A 79 0.63 -14.03 20.97
N THR A 80 0.25 -13.25 21.96
CA THR A 80 -0.10 -13.70 23.31
C THR A 80 -1.37 -14.54 23.36
N GLY A 81 -2.13 -14.61 22.27
CA GLY A 81 -3.34 -15.39 22.13
C GLY A 81 -3.97 -15.29 20.75
N ALA A 82 -5.20 -15.77 20.64
CA ALA A 82 -5.98 -15.63 19.43
C ALA A 82 -6.26 -14.16 19.11
N VAL A 83 -6.27 -13.84 17.82
CA VAL A 83 -6.70 -12.50 17.36
C VAL A 83 -8.18 -12.32 17.68
N THR A 84 -8.48 -11.34 18.52
CA THR A 84 -9.86 -10.93 18.87
C THR A 84 -10.38 -9.82 17.99
N GLY A 85 -9.49 -9.10 17.30
CA GLY A 85 -9.82 -8.07 16.33
C GLY A 85 -8.59 -7.67 15.51
N ALA A 86 -8.85 -7.34 14.26
CA ALA A 86 -7.85 -6.84 13.35
C ALA A 86 -8.50 -5.81 12.43
N ALA A 87 -7.79 -4.72 12.13
CA ALA A 87 -8.34 -3.64 11.31
C ALA A 87 -7.25 -2.83 10.62
N ILE A 88 -7.64 -2.17 9.52
CA ILE A 88 -6.95 -0.99 9.03
C ILE A 88 -7.56 0.22 9.72
N HIS A 89 -6.70 1.06 10.25
CA HIS A 89 -7.04 2.31 10.94
C HIS A 89 -6.51 3.52 10.16
N GLY A 90 -7.11 4.66 10.34
CA GLY A 90 -6.65 5.94 9.78
C GLY A 90 -7.60 7.09 10.16
N LEU A 91 -7.14 8.30 10.11
CA LEU A 91 -5.83 8.80 9.66
C LEU A 91 -4.93 9.03 10.87
N ALA A 92 -3.81 8.36 10.94
CA ALA A 92 -2.84 8.64 11.99
C ALA A 92 -1.42 8.28 11.51
N PRO A 93 -0.45 9.17 11.65
CA PRO A 93 0.95 8.86 11.45
C PRO A 93 1.45 7.88 12.53
N SER A 94 2.68 7.41 12.37
CA SER A 94 3.33 6.57 13.37
C SER A 94 3.36 7.27 14.74
N GLY A 95 3.07 6.51 15.82
CA GLY A 95 3.01 7.05 17.19
C GLY A 95 1.67 7.67 17.58
N PHE A 96 0.64 7.59 16.74
CA PHE A 96 -0.71 8.06 17.05
C PHE A 96 -1.75 6.98 16.74
N ALA A 97 -2.89 7.04 17.42
CA ALA A 97 -4.02 6.14 17.19
C ALA A 97 -5.13 6.83 16.38
N ALA A 98 -5.89 6.03 15.63
CA ALA A 98 -7.09 6.47 14.93
C ALA A 98 -8.17 5.40 14.96
N SER A 99 -9.39 5.77 14.58
CA SER A 99 -10.51 4.85 14.43
C SER A 99 -10.29 3.86 13.29
N PRO A 100 -10.89 2.66 13.33
CA PRO A 100 -10.83 1.73 12.21
C PRO A 100 -11.62 2.26 11.01
N VAL A 101 -11.02 2.14 9.82
CA VAL A 101 -11.67 2.41 8.53
C VAL A 101 -12.13 1.11 7.86
N GLN A 102 -11.48 -0.02 8.18
CA GLN A 102 -11.88 -1.34 7.74
C GLN A 102 -11.59 -2.38 8.84
N ASN A 103 -12.63 -3.04 9.34
CA ASN A 103 -12.45 -4.19 10.21
C ASN A 103 -12.27 -5.46 9.39
N PHE A 104 -11.37 -6.34 9.83
CA PHE A 104 -11.21 -7.67 9.24
C PHE A 104 -12.12 -8.67 9.92
N SER A 105 -12.72 -9.56 9.11
CA SER A 105 -13.45 -10.69 9.68
C SER A 105 -12.48 -11.68 10.31
N THR A 106 -12.65 -11.98 11.58
CA THR A 106 -11.85 -13.01 12.27
C THR A 106 -12.06 -14.40 11.70
N SER A 107 -13.19 -14.64 11.04
CA SER A 107 -13.47 -15.90 10.31
C SER A 107 -12.64 -16.05 9.02
N ALA A 108 -12.10 -14.97 8.49
CA ALA A 108 -11.22 -14.98 7.31
C ALA A 108 -9.75 -15.26 7.67
N ILE A 109 -9.42 -15.41 8.95
CA ILE A 109 -8.07 -15.71 9.41
C ILE A 109 -7.75 -17.17 9.10
N THR A 110 -6.70 -17.39 8.32
CA THR A 110 -6.11 -18.71 8.12
C THR A 110 -5.10 -18.96 9.24
N ARG A 111 -5.32 -20.01 10.03
CA ARG A 111 -4.41 -20.39 11.11
C ARG A 111 -3.24 -21.20 10.57
N CYS A 112 -2.09 -21.17 11.25
CA CYS A 112 -0.96 -21.98 10.89
C CYS A 112 -1.25 -23.46 11.11
N ALA A 113 -0.96 -24.30 10.11
CA ALA A 113 -1.23 -25.74 10.16
C ALA A 113 -0.35 -26.53 11.15
N THR A 114 0.86 -25.98 11.43
CA THR A 114 1.90 -26.67 12.23
C THR A 114 1.96 -26.26 13.70
N VAL A 115 1.19 -25.25 14.10
CA VAL A 115 1.21 -24.72 15.47
C VAL A 115 -0.16 -24.92 16.09
N THR A 116 -0.24 -25.69 17.15
CA THR A 116 -1.50 -25.93 17.92
C THR A 116 -1.99 -24.67 18.64
N THR A 117 -1.22 -23.58 18.60
CA THR A 117 -1.58 -22.32 19.25
C THR A 117 -2.29 -21.37 18.29
N THR A 118 -3.27 -20.65 18.78
CA THR A 118 -4.03 -19.62 18.05
C THR A 118 -3.21 -18.32 17.84
N SER A 119 -1.93 -18.34 18.21
CA SER A 119 -1.02 -17.18 18.18
C SER A 119 -0.37 -16.91 16.82
N CYS A 120 -0.63 -17.76 15.82
CA CYS A 120 -0.08 -17.68 14.47
C CYS A 120 -1.21 -17.70 13.44
N GLY A 121 -1.05 -16.96 12.36
CA GLY A 121 -2.02 -16.93 11.27
C GLY A 121 -1.69 -15.97 10.16
N SER A 122 -2.58 -15.89 9.21
CA SER A 122 -2.53 -14.92 8.12
C SER A 122 -3.92 -14.45 7.71
N ILE A 123 -3.98 -13.29 7.11
CA ILE A 123 -5.17 -12.72 6.49
C ILE A 123 -4.78 -11.93 5.26
N SER A 124 -5.63 -11.97 4.24
CA SER A 124 -5.48 -11.17 3.04
C SER A 124 -6.79 -10.48 2.71
N GLY A 125 -6.70 -9.34 2.05
CA GLY A 125 -7.88 -8.58 1.69
C GLY A 125 -7.58 -7.40 0.78
N ARG A 126 -8.57 -6.53 0.68
CA ARG A 126 -8.52 -5.34 -0.17
C ARG A 126 -9.17 -4.17 0.54
N LEU A 127 -8.65 -2.98 0.27
CA LEU A 127 -9.24 -1.71 0.69
C LEU A 127 -9.40 -0.84 -0.56
N PHE A 128 -10.62 -0.38 -0.82
CA PHE A 128 -10.91 0.51 -1.93
C PHE A 128 -10.72 1.97 -1.50
N ALA A 129 -9.98 2.73 -2.29
CA ALA A 129 -9.85 4.17 -2.11
C ALA A 129 -11.05 4.87 -2.76
N ASP A 130 -12.08 5.11 -1.97
CA ASP A 130 -13.36 5.71 -2.39
C ASP A 130 -13.27 7.22 -2.63
N GLY A 131 -12.13 7.82 -2.28
CA GLY A 131 -11.89 9.25 -2.40
C GLY A 131 -12.55 10.11 -1.32
N VAL A 132 -13.25 9.50 -0.37
CA VAL A 132 -13.97 10.19 0.73
C VAL A 132 -13.41 9.79 2.09
N VAL A 133 -13.59 8.53 2.49
CA VAL A 133 -13.08 7.98 3.74
C VAL A 133 -11.64 7.50 3.56
N VAL A 134 -11.39 6.83 2.43
CA VAL A 134 -10.07 6.33 2.06
C VAL A 134 -9.63 7.00 0.78
N THR A 135 -8.62 7.86 0.87
CA THR A 135 -8.08 8.58 -0.28
C THR A 135 -6.74 8.03 -0.72
N GLU A 136 -6.46 8.08 -2.02
CA GLU A 136 -5.16 7.71 -2.59
C GLU A 136 -4.02 8.50 -1.95
N GLU A 137 -4.21 9.81 -1.81
CA GLU A 137 -3.23 10.69 -1.19
C GLU A 137 -2.84 10.21 0.21
N ASN A 138 -3.81 9.87 1.04
CA ASN A 138 -3.57 9.40 2.39
C ASN A 138 -2.95 8.01 2.44
N ILE A 139 -3.27 7.13 1.47
CA ILE A 139 -2.59 5.83 1.31
C ILE A 139 -1.10 6.06 1.02
N LEU A 140 -0.78 6.92 0.07
CA LEU A 140 0.59 7.21 -0.35
C LEU A 140 1.38 7.99 0.71
N ASN A 141 0.70 8.85 1.48
CA ASN A 141 1.29 9.57 2.61
C ASN A 141 1.55 8.66 3.84
N GLY A 142 1.06 7.41 3.81
CA GLY A 142 1.34 6.43 4.85
C GLY A 142 0.68 6.74 6.19
N VAL A 143 -0.53 7.32 6.18
CA VAL A 143 -1.29 7.62 7.41
C VAL A 143 -2.32 6.56 7.79
N TYR A 144 -2.37 5.45 7.05
CA TYR A 144 -3.11 4.25 7.45
C TYR A 144 -2.17 3.23 8.09
N TYR A 145 -2.69 2.42 8.99
CA TYR A 145 -1.95 1.36 9.64
C TYR A 145 -2.82 0.14 9.93
N VAL A 146 -2.19 -1.03 9.99
CA VAL A 146 -2.81 -2.26 10.45
C VAL A 146 -2.51 -2.46 11.93
N SER A 147 -3.49 -2.90 12.71
CA SER A 147 -3.32 -3.34 14.09
C SER A 147 -4.02 -4.68 14.31
N LEU A 148 -3.34 -5.61 14.99
CA LEU A 148 -3.89 -6.87 15.45
C LEU A 148 -4.06 -6.80 16.98
N ARG A 149 -5.22 -7.23 17.47
CA ARG A 149 -5.59 -7.23 18.88
C ARG A 149 -5.75 -8.64 19.41
N THR A 150 -5.41 -8.84 20.67
CA THR A 150 -5.64 -10.06 21.41
C THR A 150 -6.37 -9.74 22.72
N ALA A 151 -6.83 -10.76 23.44
CA ALA A 151 -7.46 -10.56 24.75
C ALA A 151 -6.50 -9.88 25.76
N ALA A 152 -5.20 -10.20 25.69
CA ALA A 152 -4.18 -9.58 26.55
C ALA A 152 -3.83 -8.14 26.14
N ASN A 153 -4.00 -7.80 24.86
CA ASN A 153 -3.67 -6.47 24.31
C ASN A 153 -4.88 -5.94 23.50
N PRO A 154 -5.95 -5.50 24.16
CA PRO A 154 -7.20 -5.09 23.48
C PRO A 154 -7.06 -3.76 22.71
N ALA A 155 -6.08 -2.92 23.05
CA ALA A 155 -5.76 -1.71 22.30
C ALA A 155 -4.92 -1.97 21.04
N GLY A 156 -4.34 -3.16 20.91
CA GLY A 156 -3.44 -3.60 19.84
C GLY A 156 -2.23 -4.31 20.40
N GLU A 157 -1.83 -5.41 19.82
CA GLU A 157 -0.64 -6.14 20.20
C GLU A 157 0.54 -5.84 19.28
N ILE A 158 0.33 -5.95 17.97
CA ILE A 158 1.33 -5.58 16.96
C ILE A 158 0.70 -4.68 15.89
N ARG A 159 1.52 -3.80 15.34
CA ARG A 159 1.11 -2.79 14.36
C ARG A 159 2.15 -2.62 13.26
N ALA A 160 1.69 -2.24 12.07
CA ALA A 160 2.52 -1.71 11.00
C ALA A 160 1.84 -0.54 10.29
N GLN A 161 2.64 0.43 9.87
CA GLN A 161 2.17 1.50 9.00
C GLN A 161 2.12 1.01 7.55
N ILE A 162 1.04 1.34 6.82
CA ILE A 162 0.93 1.12 5.37
C ILE A 162 1.77 2.21 4.70
N ARG A 163 2.96 1.85 4.21
CA ARG A 163 3.93 2.79 3.65
C ARG A 163 4.71 2.16 2.50
N PHE A 164 4.74 2.84 1.36
CA PHE A 164 5.46 2.43 0.16
C PHE A 164 6.90 2.94 0.09
#